data_e69cc4e5910c2a0bfea7017b75e09344
#
_entry.id   e69cc4e5910c2a0bfea7017b75e09344
#
_cell.length_a   1.000
_cell.length_b   1.000
_cell.length_c   1.000
_cell.angle_alpha   90.00
_cell.angle_beta   90.00
_cell.angle_gamma   90.00
#
_symmetry.space_group_name_H-M   'P 1'
#
loop_
_entity.id
_entity.type
_entity.pdbx_description
1 polymer ?
#
loop_
_entity_poly.entity_id
_entity_poly.type
_entity_poly.pdbx_seq_one_letter_code
_entity_poly.pdbx_strand_id
1 'polypeptide(L)'
;MARVFISFAMEDKSLRDFLVGQKRNARTSIDFTDYSVKEPWSSSWKTNCRQRIKTCRGMIGIITPNTPKADGQLWELKCAIDEGVTLMLIHGYNASERKLSTLPTVISGRQVNLWTEDNIVNFLNRLG
;
A
#
# COMPACT_ATOMS: atom_id res chain seq x y z
N MET A 1 -13.34 12.17 7.69
CA MET A 1 -11.89 11.97 7.87
C MET A 1 -11.32 11.19 6.71
N ALA A 2 -10.22 11.64 6.16
CA ALA A 2 -9.61 10.95 5.03
C ALA A 2 -8.97 9.64 5.46
N ARG A 3 -9.05 8.63 4.61
CA ARG A 3 -8.44 7.32 4.84
C ARG A 3 -7.44 7.00 3.74
N VAL A 4 -6.38 6.29 4.11
CA VAL A 4 -5.39 5.74 3.20
C VAL A 4 -5.30 4.24 3.43
N PHE A 5 -5.44 3.48 2.35
CA PHE A 5 -5.33 2.02 2.39
C PHE A 5 -3.85 1.63 2.32
N ILE A 6 -3.43 0.70 3.18
CA ILE A 6 -2.07 0.15 3.12
C ILE A 6 -2.14 -1.23 2.47
N SER A 7 -1.46 -1.39 1.33
CA SER A 7 -1.37 -2.67 0.64
C SER A 7 0.01 -3.29 0.89
N PHE A 8 0.03 -4.49 1.39
CA PHE A 8 1.27 -5.18 1.78
C PHE A 8 1.10 -6.69 1.61
N ALA A 9 2.22 -7.41 1.41
CA ALA A 9 2.21 -8.87 1.48
C ALA A 9 2.04 -9.31 2.93
N MET A 10 1.33 -10.41 3.17
CA MET A 10 1.08 -10.89 4.53
C MET A 10 2.36 -11.07 5.34
N GLU A 11 3.43 -11.50 4.69
CA GLU A 11 4.74 -11.69 5.33
C GLU A 11 5.36 -10.38 5.81
N ASP A 12 4.86 -9.25 5.31
CA ASP A 12 5.39 -7.92 5.59
C ASP A 12 4.55 -7.16 6.62
N LYS A 13 3.76 -7.85 7.40
CA LYS A 13 2.87 -7.22 8.38
C LYS A 13 3.61 -6.31 9.35
N SER A 14 4.83 -6.67 9.74
CA SER A 14 5.63 -5.83 10.64
C SER A 14 5.97 -4.47 10.00
N LEU A 15 6.15 -4.43 8.69
CA LEU A 15 6.39 -3.18 7.97
C LEU A 15 5.13 -2.30 7.98
N ARG A 16 3.95 -2.91 7.82
CA ARG A 16 2.68 -2.20 7.96
C ARG A 16 2.57 -1.57 9.34
N ASP A 17 2.91 -2.31 10.39
CA ASP A 17 2.84 -1.81 11.76
C ASP A 17 3.80 -0.64 11.97
N PHE A 18 4.98 -0.70 11.37
CA PHE A 18 5.96 0.39 11.43
C PHE A 18 5.42 1.65 10.74
N LEU A 19 4.79 1.50 9.58
CA LEU A 19 4.19 2.63 8.84
C LEU A 19 3.09 3.29 9.66
N VAL A 20 2.22 2.51 10.28
CA VAL A 20 1.15 3.04 11.15
C VAL A 20 1.75 3.79 12.32
N GLY A 21 2.86 3.31 12.89
CA GLY A 21 3.55 4.01 13.96
C GLY A 21 4.12 5.36 13.53
N GLN A 22 4.67 5.44 12.33
CA GLN A 22 5.19 6.70 11.79
C GLN A 22 4.09 7.75 11.59
N LYS A 23 2.89 7.33 11.23
CA LYS A 23 1.76 8.23 11.02
C LYS A 23 1.46 9.05 12.27
N ARG A 24 1.63 8.47 13.46
CA ARG A 24 1.36 9.15 14.73
C ARG A 24 2.21 10.41 14.90
N ASN A 25 3.38 10.46 14.28
CA ASN A 25 4.28 11.60 14.35
C ASN A 25 4.04 12.63 13.25
N ALA A 26 3.21 12.31 12.27
CA ALA A 26 3.03 13.14 11.07
C ALA A 26 1.98 14.26 11.25
N ARG A 27 1.34 14.37 12.40
CA ARG A 27 0.31 15.39 12.70
C ARG A 27 -0.73 15.52 11.60
N THR A 28 -1.18 14.41 11.07
CA THR A 28 -2.20 14.37 10.02
C THR A 28 -3.52 13.83 10.57
N SER A 29 -4.63 14.28 9.99
CA SER A 29 -5.95 13.75 10.30
C SER A 29 -6.30 12.49 9.48
N ILE A 30 -5.36 11.98 8.68
CA ILE A 30 -5.58 10.81 7.86
C ILE A 30 -5.50 9.54 8.69
N ASP A 31 -6.47 8.64 8.52
CA ASP A 31 -6.44 7.30 9.12
C ASP A 31 -5.95 6.27 8.12
N PHE A 32 -5.20 5.30 8.62
CA PHE A 32 -4.80 4.15 7.82
C PHE A 32 -5.80 3.00 8.01
N THR A 33 -6.07 2.28 6.94
CA THR A 33 -6.88 1.06 6.95
C THR A 33 -6.22 0.02 6.05
N ASP A 34 -6.55 -1.25 6.27
CA ASP A 34 -6.05 -2.35 5.45
C ASP A 34 -6.92 -3.59 5.64
N TYR A 35 -6.57 -4.66 4.91
CA TYR A 35 -7.03 -6.01 5.19
C TYR A 35 -5.81 -6.87 5.54
N SER A 36 -5.69 -7.26 6.81
CA SER A 36 -4.56 -8.06 7.30
C SER A 36 -4.69 -9.54 6.90
N VAL A 37 -5.92 -10.03 6.67
CA VAL A 37 -6.16 -11.38 6.13
C VAL A 37 -6.59 -11.22 4.69
N LYS A 38 -5.90 -11.89 3.77
CA LYS A 38 -6.13 -11.73 2.34
C LYS A 38 -6.61 -13.02 1.71
N GLU A 39 -7.81 -12.97 1.16
CA GLU A 39 -8.48 -14.15 0.57
C GLU A 39 -8.92 -13.82 -0.86
N PRO A 40 -7.97 -13.61 -1.81
CA PRO A 40 -8.31 -13.14 -3.16
C PRO A 40 -9.08 -14.17 -3.98
N TRP A 41 -9.20 -15.42 -3.49
CA TRP A 41 -10.05 -16.43 -4.11
C TRP A 41 -11.53 -16.28 -3.70
N SER A 42 -11.81 -15.48 -2.69
CA SER A 42 -13.18 -15.28 -2.18
C SER A 42 -13.83 -14.08 -2.86
N SER A 43 -15.01 -14.28 -3.45
CA SER A 43 -15.76 -13.17 -4.04
C SER A 43 -16.23 -12.17 -2.98
N SER A 44 -16.57 -12.64 -1.80
CA SER A 44 -16.94 -11.77 -0.68
C SER A 44 -15.78 -10.88 -0.25
N TRP A 45 -14.57 -11.45 -0.16
CA TRP A 45 -13.39 -10.67 0.17
C TRP A 45 -13.12 -9.59 -0.89
N LYS A 46 -13.21 -9.97 -2.17
CA LYS A 46 -12.98 -9.03 -3.27
C LYS A 46 -13.96 -7.87 -3.22
N THR A 47 -15.25 -8.16 -3.02
CA THR A 47 -16.28 -7.14 -2.94
C THR A 47 -16.03 -6.20 -1.77
N ASN A 48 -15.79 -6.74 -0.59
CA ASN A 48 -15.59 -5.95 0.62
C ASN A 48 -14.30 -5.12 0.56
N CYS A 49 -13.23 -5.71 0.04
CA CYS A 49 -11.96 -5.02 -0.12
C CYS A 49 -12.08 -3.87 -1.12
N ARG A 50 -12.75 -4.10 -2.26
CA ARG A 50 -12.98 -3.04 -3.26
C ARG A 50 -13.76 -1.88 -2.67
N GLN A 51 -14.82 -2.16 -1.91
CA GLN A 51 -15.60 -1.11 -1.27
C GLN A 51 -14.74 -0.29 -0.31
N ARG A 52 -13.89 -0.96 0.47
CA ARG A 52 -13.00 -0.26 1.39
C ARG A 52 -11.99 0.62 0.64
N ILE A 53 -11.39 0.09 -0.43
CA ILE A 53 -10.43 0.85 -1.24
C ILE A 53 -11.10 2.07 -1.87
N LYS A 54 -12.31 1.93 -2.38
CA LYS A 54 -13.05 3.03 -3.02
C LYS A 54 -13.35 4.17 -2.05
N THR A 55 -13.46 3.91 -0.75
CA THR A 55 -13.71 4.95 0.25
C THR A 55 -12.43 5.67 0.67
N CYS A 56 -11.27 5.18 0.23
CA CYS A 56 -9.99 5.78 0.60
C CYS A 56 -9.61 6.89 -0.38
N ARG A 57 -8.90 7.90 0.13
CA ARG A 57 -8.36 8.97 -0.70
C ARG A 57 -7.09 8.57 -1.41
N GLY A 58 -6.39 7.58 -0.88
CA GLY A 58 -5.17 7.09 -1.48
C GLY A 58 -4.80 5.72 -0.98
N MET A 59 -3.77 5.15 -1.59
CA MET A 59 -3.21 3.87 -1.18
C MET A 59 -1.69 3.98 -1.14
N ILE A 60 -1.08 3.41 -0.10
CA ILE A 60 0.37 3.20 -0.04
C ILE A 60 0.62 1.70 -0.20
N GLY A 61 1.36 1.33 -1.25
CA GLY A 61 1.78 -0.04 -1.46
C GLY A 61 3.21 -0.25 -0.98
N ILE A 62 3.39 -1.19 -0.04
CA ILE A 62 4.72 -1.55 0.48
C ILE A 62 5.27 -2.67 -0.39
N ILE A 63 6.30 -2.37 -1.17
CA ILE A 63 6.86 -3.29 -2.16
C ILE A 63 8.12 -3.95 -1.61
N THR A 64 8.11 -5.28 -1.59
CA THR A 64 9.22 -6.10 -1.11
C THR A 64 9.42 -7.28 -2.04
N PRO A 65 10.48 -8.08 -1.84
CA PRO A 65 10.62 -9.34 -2.57
C PRO A 65 9.46 -10.33 -2.36
N ASN A 66 8.60 -10.13 -1.35
CA ASN A 66 7.40 -10.96 -1.15
C ASN A 66 6.24 -10.55 -2.06
N THR A 67 6.24 -9.33 -2.58
CA THR A 67 5.13 -8.77 -3.36
C THR A 67 4.78 -9.62 -4.60
N PRO A 68 5.74 -10.10 -5.42
CA PRO A 68 5.39 -10.87 -6.63
C PRO A 68 4.58 -12.14 -6.35
N LYS A 69 4.67 -12.70 -5.16
CA LYS A 69 3.95 -13.92 -4.76
C LYS A 69 2.72 -13.61 -3.91
N ALA A 70 2.45 -12.34 -3.63
CA ALA A 70 1.38 -11.92 -2.74
C ALA A 70 0.11 -11.61 -3.54
N ASP A 71 -0.67 -12.62 -3.88
CA ASP A 71 -1.86 -12.49 -4.72
C ASP A 71 -2.84 -11.45 -4.16
N GLY A 72 -3.03 -11.40 -2.85
CA GLY A 72 -3.92 -10.43 -2.23
C GLY A 72 -3.42 -9.00 -2.43
N GLN A 73 -2.12 -8.76 -2.23
CA GLN A 73 -1.54 -7.44 -2.46
C GLN A 73 -1.64 -7.04 -3.94
N LEU A 74 -1.31 -7.96 -4.86
CA LEU A 74 -1.41 -7.68 -6.29
C LEU A 74 -2.83 -7.32 -6.69
N TRP A 75 -3.82 -8.00 -6.13
CA TRP A 75 -5.22 -7.67 -6.38
C TRP A 75 -5.57 -6.27 -5.86
N GLU A 76 -5.11 -5.92 -4.65
CA GLU A 76 -5.36 -4.61 -4.06
C GLU A 76 -4.75 -3.49 -4.90
N LEU A 77 -3.52 -3.67 -5.36
CA LEU A 77 -2.83 -2.69 -6.20
C LEU A 77 -3.59 -2.49 -7.52
N LYS A 78 -4.00 -3.58 -8.17
CA LYS A 78 -4.78 -3.49 -9.39
C LYS A 78 -6.12 -2.80 -9.15
N CYS A 79 -6.77 -3.11 -8.04
CA CYS A 79 -8.05 -2.49 -7.68
C CYS A 79 -7.90 -0.97 -7.53
N ALA A 80 -6.86 -0.50 -6.84
CA ALA A 80 -6.61 0.93 -6.67
C ALA A 80 -6.43 1.62 -8.03
N ILE A 81 -5.67 1.00 -8.93
CA ILE A 81 -5.44 1.55 -10.27
C ILE A 81 -6.75 1.60 -11.06
N ASP A 82 -7.52 0.51 -11.05
CA ASP A 82 -8.78 0.42 -11.79
C ASP A 82 -9.82 1.42 -11.27
N GLU A 83 -9.83 1.67 -9.96
CA GLU A 83 -10.78 2.61 -9.33
C GLU A 83 -10.28 4.05 -9.31
N GLY A 84 -9.10 4.32 -9.87
CA GLY A 84 -8.57 5.68 -9.93
C GLY A 84 -8.11 6.24 -8.58
N VAL A 85 -7.80 5.39 -7.62
CA VAL A 85 -7.32 5.81 -6.30
C VAL A 85 -5.85 6.23 -6.43
N THR A 86 -5.52 7.39 -5.85
CA THR A 86 -4.13 7.89 -5.87
C THR A 86 -3.20 6.91 -5.15
N LEU A 87 -2.17 6.46 -5.85
CA LEU A 87 -1.29 5.39 -5.38
C LEU A 87 0.14 5.87 -5.23
N MET A 88 0.74 5.60 -4.06
CA MET A 88 2.19 5.74 -3.86
C MET A 88 2.77 4.37 -3.53
N LEU A 89 3.84 4.00 -4.21
CA LEU A 89 4.58 2.77 -3.92
C LEU A 89 5.86 3.13 -3.18
N ILE A 90 6.16 2.39 -2.12
CA ILE A 90 7.41 2.56 -1.37
C ILE A 90 8.11 1.21 -1.24
N HIS A 91 9.45 1.25 -1.22
CA HIS A 91 10.24 0.07 -0.90
C HIS A 91 10.10 -0.26 0.58
N GLY A 92 9.83 -1.53 0.91
CA GLY A 92 9.78 -1.96 2.31
C GLY A 92 11.16 -1.91 2.97
N TYR A 93 12.22 -2.04 2.17
CA TYR A 93 13.60 -1.96 2.63
C TYR A 93 14.38 -1.06 1.69
N ASN A 94 15.11 -0.10 2.24
CA ASN A 94 15.87 0.85 1.44
C ASN A 94 17.24 0.32 1.01
N ALA A 95 17.74 -0.74 1.63
CA ALA A 95 19.01 -1.35 1.23
C ALA A 95 18.85 -1.99 -0.15
N SER A 96 19.81 -1.73 -1.06
CA SER A 96 19.73 -2.16 -2.45
C SER A 96 19.49 -3.66 -2.61
N GLU A 97 20.15 -4.47 -1.79
CA GLU A 97 20.07 -5.94 -1.86
C GLU A 97 18.71 -6.48 -1.37
N ARG A 98 17.90 -5.64 -0.75
CA ARG A 98 16.58 -6.03 -0.24
C ARG A 98 15.42 -5.42 -1.05
N LYS A 99 15.74 -4.67 -2.09
CA LYS A 99 14.73 -4.12 -2.99
C LYS A 99 14.34 -5.14 -4.04
N LEU A 100 13.07 -5.10 -4.42
CA LEU A 100 12.61 -5.89 -5.56
C LEU A 100 13.19 -5.30 -6.84
N SER A 101 13.88 -6.14 -7.63
CA SER A 101 14.55 -5.69 -8.84
C SER A 101 13.62 -5.58 -10.05
N THR A 102 12.63 -6.45 -10.14
CA THR A 102 11.67 -6.46 -11.25
C THR A 102 10.26 -6.35 -10.70
N LEU A 103 9.55 -5.28 -11.10
CA LEU A 103 8.20 -5.03 -10.60
C LEU A 103 7.19 -5.98 -11.24
N PRO A 104 6.16 -6.41 -10.47
CA PRO A 104 5.03 -7.14 -11.05
C PRO A 104 4.35 -6.33 -12.16
N THR A 105 3.76 -7.02 -13.11
CA THR A 105 3.12 -6.42 -14.28
C THR A 105 2.11 -5.34 -13.90
N VAL A 106 1.34 -5.55 -12.83
CA VAL A 106 0.29 -4.62 -12.41
C VAL A 106 0.82 -3.23 -12.07
N ILE A 107 2.08 -3.13 -11.62
CA ILE A 107 2.71 -1.85 -11.28
C ILE A 107 3.93 -1.55 -12.16
N SER A 108 4.06 -2.23 -13.28
CA SER A 108 5.15 -2.02 -14.23
C SER A 108 5.15 -0.58 -14.72
N GLY A 109 6.34 0.02 -14.78
CA GLY A 109 6.50 1.40 -15.22
C GLY A 109 6.20 2.45 -14.17
N ARG A 110 5.76 2.07 -12.99
CA ARG A 110 5.51 3.02 -11.91
C ARG A 110 6.75 3.21 -11.05
N GLN A 111 6.88 4.42 -10.51
CA GLN A 111 7.98 4.72 -9.59
C GLN A 111 7.72 4.09 -8.23
N VAL A 112 8.75 3.44 -7.67
CA VAL A 112 8.72 2.98 -6.29
C VAL A 112 9.67 3.88 -5.51
N ASN A 113 9.15 4.61 -4.54
CA ASN A 113 9.89 5.61 -3.77
C ASN A 113 10.63 4.95 -2.62
N LEU A 114 11.68 5.60 -2.14
CA LEU A 114 12.32 5.18 -0.89
C LEU A 114 11.33 5.38 0.28
N TRP A 115 11.44 4.53 1.28
CA TRP A 115 10.67 4.70 2.51
C TRP A 115 11.35 5.77 3.36
N THR A 116 10.85 6.98 3.26
CA THR A 116 11.30 8.09 4.10
C THR A 116 10.10 8.77 4.71
N GLU A 117 10.30 9.39 5.86
CA GLU A 117 9.23 10.15 6.50
C GLU A 117 8.73 11.27 5.57
N ASP A 118 9.66 11.96 4.89
CA ASP A 118 9.29 13.04 3.97
C ASP A 118 8.40 12.55 2.84
N ASN A 119 8.73 11.42 2.23
CA ASN A 119 7.91 10.88 1.13
C ASN A 119 6.49 10.56 1.61
N ILE A 120 6.38 9.98 2.80
CA ILE A 120 5.08 9.62 3.35
C ILE A 120 4.29 10.87 3.73
N VAL A 121 4.89 11.80 4.45
CA VAL A 121 4.22 13.04 4.87
C VAL A 121 3.78 13.84 3.65
N ASN A 122 4.64 13.98 2.65
CA ASN A 122 4.30 14.73 1.43
C ASN A 122 3.13 14.08 0.70
N PHE A 123 3.10 12.74 0.62
CA PHE A 123 1.98 12.05 0.00
C PHE A 123 0.68 12.30 0.77
N LEU A 124 0.71 12.14 2.09
CA LEU A 124 -0.48 12.34 2.92
C LEU A 124 -0.99 13.78 2.82
N ASN A 125 -0.09 14.76 2.78
CA ASN A 125 -0.47 16.17 2.66
C ASN A 125 -1.15 16.47 1.32
N ARG A 126 -0.75 15.80 0.25
CA ARG A 126 -1.39 15.97 -1.07
C ARG A 126 -2.81 15.42 -1.12
N LEU A 127 -3.13 14.47 -0.26
CA LEU A 127 -4.46 13.87 -0.23
C LEU A 127 -5.45 14.70 0.59
N GLY A 128 -4.94 15.43 1.52
CA GLY A 128 -5.76 16.11 2.49
C GLY A 128 -6.10 17.49 2.27
#